data_c8864d813028339d01eef02b16cfdd71
#
_entry.id   c8864d813028339d01eef02b16cfdd71
#
_cell.length_a   1.000
_cell.length_b   1.000
_cell.length_c   1.000
_cell.angle_alpha   90.00
_cell.angle_beta   90.00
_cell.angle_gamma   90.00
#
_symmetry.space_group_name_H-M   'P 1'
#
loop_
_entity.id
_entity.type
_entity.pdbx_description
1 polymer ?
#
loop_
_entity_poly.entity_id
_entity_poly.type
_entity_poly.pdbx_seq_one_letter_code
_entity_poly.pdbx_strand_id
1 'polypeptide(L)'
;MTASANTIADKYRAIHDRISAFLAEQEGASFREDVWNYERGSGGGVTRVWENSALIEKGGVNFSAIHGESLPQAAATAIKLPFGTPFFATGVSLVIHPRNPHVPTIHMNIRYFETDDHWWFGGGIDLTPYVPVREEAVSFHSALKSLCEDCGEDYAHHKKT
;
A
#
# COMPACT_ATOMS: atom_id res chain seq x y z
N MET A 1 16.44 -15.24 4.79
CA MET A 1 15.38 -14.31 5.26
C MET A 1 15.64 -13.98 6.71
N THR A 2 15.81 -12.74 7.03
CA THR A 2 16.03 -12.31 8.41
C THR A 2 14.73 -12.45 9.22
N ALA A 3 14.82 -12.69 10.53
CA ALA A 3 13.64 -12.67 11.42
C ALA A 3 12.86 -11.35 11.31
N SER A 4 13.54 -10.28 10.90
CA SER A 4 13.00 -8.96 10.63
C SER A 4 11.99 -8.92 9.46
N ALA A 5 12.27 -9.58 8.32
CA ALA A 5 11.40 -9.58 7.14
C ALA A 5 10.03 -10.21 7.42
N ASN A 6 10.00 -11.36 8.11
CA ASN A 6 8.75 -12.01 8.51
C ASN A 6 7.95 -11.12 9.47
N THR A 7 8.60 -10.50 10.44
CA THR A 7 7.93 -9.58 11.37
C THR A 7 7.33 -8.37 10.66
N ILE A 8 8.00 -7.85 9.61
CA ILE A 8 7.48 -6.75 8.81
C ILE A 8 6.27 -7.22 7.98
N ALA A 9 6.34 -8.40 7.36
CA ALA A 9 5.22 -8.97 6.62
C ALA A 9 3.99 -9.16 7.51
N ASP A 10 4.17 -9.68 8.73
CA ASP A 10 3.08 -9.84 9.69
C ASP A 10 2.42 -8.51 10.06
N LYS A 11 3.23 -7.46 10.24
CA LYS A 11 2.72 -6.09 10.49
C LYS A 11 1.92 -5.56 9.30
N TYR A 12 2.42 -5.73 8.06
CA TYR A 12 1.67 -5.33 6.87
C TYR A 12 0.39 -6.14 6.70
N ARG A 13 0.41 -7.43 7.00
CA ARG A 13 -0.82 -8.23 7.02
C ARG A 13 -1.83 -7.69 8.02
N ALA A 14 -1.41 -7.34 9.22
CA ALA A 14 -2.29 -6.73 10.22
C ALA A 14 -2.86 -5.37 9.76
N ILE A 15 -2.06 -4.56 9.05
CA ILE A 15 -2.54 -3.29 8.46
C ILE A 15 -3.59 -3.58 7.39
N HIS A 16 -3.36 -4.52 6.47
CA HIS A 16 -4.32 -4.96 5.47
C HIS A 16 -5.64 -5.41 6.09
N ASP A 17 -5.57 -6.23 7.16
CA ASP A 17 -6.75 -6.72 7.85
C ASP A 17 -7.53 -5.59 8.54
N ARG A 18 -6.85 -4.64 9.19
CA ARG A 18 -7.48 -3.47 9.81
C ARG A 18 -8.17 -2.55 8.80
N ILE A 19 -7.51 -2.24 7.68
CA ILE A 19 -8.10 -1.42 6.62
C ILE A 19 -9.33 -2.11 6.05
N SER A 20 -9.24 -3.40 5.75
CA SER A 20 -10.35 -4.17 5.19
C SER A 20 -11.53 -4.27 6.16
N ALA A 21 -11.28 -4.47 7.45
CA ALA A 21 -12.32 -4.51 8.47
C ALA A 21 -13.03 -3.16 8.59
N PHE A 22 -12.27 -2.05 8.60
CA PHE A 22 -12.84 -0.70 8.64
C PHE A 22 -13.72 -0.43 7.41
N LEU A 23 -13.25 -0.75 6.20
CA LEU A 23 -14.04 -0.56 4.98
C LEU A 23 -15.31 -1.42 4.98
N ALA A 24 -15.23 -2.67 5.41
CA ALA A 24 -16.40 -3.55 5.53
C ALA A 24 -17.43 -3.03 6.53
N GLU A 25 -16.99 -2.46 7.63
CA GLU A 25 -17.85 -1.81 8.62
C GLU A 25 -18.57 -0.59 8.04
N GLN A 26 -17.83 0.30 7.34
CA GLN A 26 -18.43 1.48 6.71
C GLN A 26 -19.42 1.12 5.60
N GLU A 27 -19.11 0.09 4.81
CA GLU A 27 -20.00 -0.43 3.76
C GLU A 27 -21.23 -1.15 4.30
N GLY A 28 -21.18 -1.69 5.51
CA GLY A 28 -22.17 -2.64 6.01
C GLY A 28 -22.20 -3.94 5.21
N ALA A 29 -21.14 -4.25 4.47
CA ALA A 29 -21.03 -5.41 3.57
C ALA A 29 -19.60 -5.97 3.55
N SER A 30 -19.51 -7.29 3.38
CA SER A 30 -18.22 -7.98 3.24
C SER A 30 -17.59 -7.76 1.85
N PHE A 31 -16.31 -8.07 1.76
CA PHE A 31 -15.53 -8.08 0.52
C PHE A 31 -15.50 -9.49 -0.10
N ARG A 32 -15.17 -9.57 -1.39
CA ARG A 32 -14.69 -10.80 -2.02
C ARG A 32 -13.19 -10.90 -1.76
N GLU A 33 -12.76 -12.04 -1.24
CA GLU A 33 -11.34 -12.32 -1.00
C GLU A 33 -10.79 -13.25 -2.07
N ASP A 34 -9.59 -12.94 -2.56
CA ASP A 34 -8.82 -13.72 -3.51
C ASP A 34 -7.41 -13.95 -2.94
N VAL A 35 -7.05 -15.22 -2.76
CA VAL A 35 -5.72 -15.64 -2.29
C VAL A 35 -4.95 -16.17 -3.48
N TRP A 36 -3.77 -15.62 -3.72
CA TRP A 36 -2.96 -15.96 -4.87
C TRP A 36 -1.50 -16.30 -4.51
N ASN A 37 -0.88 -17.12 -5.34
CA ASN A 37 0.53 -17.47 -5.24
C ASN A 37 1.36 -16.68 -6.25
N TYR A 38 2.60 -16.38 -5.89
CA TYR A 38 3.54 -15.70 -6.79
C TYR A 38 4.22 -16.71 -7.73
N GLU A 39 3.95 -16.59 -9.04
CA GLU A 39 4.41 -17.55 -10.06
C GLU A 39 5.89 -17.46 -10.43
N ARG A 40 6.55 -16.31 -10.15
CA ARG A 40 7.95 -16.04 -10.51
C ARG A 40 8.91 -16.20 -9.34
N GLY A 41 8.53 -17.02 -8.35
CA GLY A 41 9.31 -17.22 -7.13
C GLY A 41 8.49 -17.96 -6.09
N SER A 42 8.45 -17.47 -4.87
CA SER A 42 7.67 -18.04 -3.79
C SER A 42 6.91 -16.98 -3.00
N GLY A 43 5.96 -17.41 -2.16
CA GLY A 43 5.05 -16.53 -1.44
C GLY A 43 3.80 -16.21 -2.25
N GLY A 44 3.14 -15.11 -1.91
CA GLY A 44 1.88 -14.74 -2.54
C GLY A 44 1.23 -13.54 -1.87
N GLY A 45 -0.08 -13.45 -1.99
CA GLY A 45 -0.82 -12.35 -1.40
C GLY A 45 -2.30 -12.63 -1.23
N VAL A 46 -2.99 -11.61 -0.72
CA VAL A 46 -4.42 -11.59 -0.53
C VAL A 46 -4.96 -10.27 -1.06
N THR A 47 -5.95 -10.37 -1.92
CA THR A 47 -6.68 -9.24 -2.48
C THR A 47 -8.11 -9.25 -1.96
N ARG A 48 -8.57 -8.15 -1.40
CA ARG A 48 -9.95 -7.95 -0.96
C ARG A 48 -10.60 -6.88 -1.81
N VAL A 49 -11.72 -7.21 -2.42
CA VAL A 49 -12.38 -6.39 -3.46
C VAL A 49 -13.80 -6.07 -3.06
N TRP A 50 -14.16 -4.81 -3.23
CA TRP A 50 -15.54 -4.31 -3.20
C TRP A 50 -15.92 -3.87 -4.61
N GLU A 51 -17.09 -4.28 -5.05
CA GLU A 51 -17.67 -3.90 -6.35
C GLU A 51 -19.15 -3.65 -6.17
N ASN A 52 -19.61 -2.51 -6.70
CA ASN A 52 -21.02 -2.11 -6.66
C ASN A 52 -21.64 -2.07 -5.24
N SER A 53 -20.82 -1.73 -4.25
CA SER A 53 -21.24 -1.59 -2.85
C SER A 53 -21.96 -0.25 -2.62
N ALA A 54 -22.44 0.00 -1.41
CA ALA A 54 -23.21 1.18 -1.09
C ALA A 54 -22.39 2.48 -1.23
N LEU A 55 -21.16 2.49 -0.75
CA LEU A 55 -20.26 3.64 -0.76
C LEU A 55 -19.15 3.50 -1.80
N ILE A 56 -18.63 2.27 -2.00
CA ILE A 56 -17.53 1.97 -2.92
C ILE A 56 -18.12 1.44 -4.23
N GLU A 57 -17.89 2.17 -5.32
CA GLU A 57 -18.23 1.69 -6.66
C GLU A 57 -17.29 0.54 -7.06
N LYS A 58 -15.99 0.75 -6.87
CA LYS A 58 -14.95 -0.24 -7.08
C LYS A 58 -13.74 0.04 -6.21
N GLY A 59 -13.24 -0.96 -5.54
CA GLY A 59 -12.06 -0.80 -4.71
C GLY A 59 -11.38 -2.12 -4.39
N GLY A 60 -10.12 -2.03 -4.03
CA GLY A 60 -9.35 -3.19 -3.60
C GLY A 60 -8.27 -2.83 -2.59
N VAL A 61 -8.07 -3.73 -1.64
CA VAL A 61 -6.97 -3.69 -0.69
C VAL A 61 -6.16 -4.97 -0.87
N ASN A 62 -4.88 -4.81 -1.18
CA ASN A 62 -3.97 -5.91 -1.50
C ASN A 62 -2.87 -6.00 -0.46
N PHE A 63 -2.57 -7.20 -0.03
CA PHE A 63 -1.37 -7.57 0.71
C PHE A 63 -0.54 -8.52 -0.13
N SER A 64 0.79 -8.39 -0.07
CA SER A 64 1.72 -9.35 -0.66
C SER A 64 2.93 -9.58 0.23
N ALA A 65 3.46 -10.80 0.18
CA ALA A 65 4.77 -11.18 0.72
C ALA A 65 5.38 -12.19 -0.24
N ILE A 66 6.38 -11.76 -1.00
CA ILE A 66 6.93 -12.52 -2.12
C ILE A 66 8.45 -12.56 -2.10
N HIS A 67 9.01 -13.66 -2.55
CA HIS A 67 10.42 -13.82 -2.88
C HIS A 67 10.57 -13.98 -4.38
N GLY A 68 11.44 -13.18 -4.98
CA GLY A 68 11.79 -13.29 -6.39
C GLY A 68 13.27 -13.53 -6.58
N GLU A 69 13.61 -14.23 -7.66
CA GLU A 69 15.01 -14.53 -8.03
C GLU A 69 15.72 -13.33 -8.66
N SER A 70 14.96 -12.36 -9.16
CA SER A 70 15.48 -11.19 -9.86
C SER A 70 14.66 -9.96 -9.52
N LEU A 71 15.30 -8.97 -8.93
CA LEU A 71 14.71 -7.66 -8.66
C LEU A 71 14.22 -7.02 -9.97
N PRO A 72 13.00 -6.45 -10.02
CA PRO A 72 12.51 -5.74 -11.20
C PRO A 72 13.50 -4.66 -11.65
N GLN A 73 13.73 -4.56 -12.96
CA GLN A 73 14.77 -3.68 -13.53
C GLN A 73 14.65 -2.22 -13.06
N ALA A 74 13.42 -1.70 -12.97
CA ALA A 74 13.19 -0.33 -12.48
C ALA A 74 13.64 -0.15 -11.02
N ALA A 75 13.38 -1.14 -10.15
CA ALA A 75 13.83 -1.11 -8.76
C ALA A 75 15.36 -1.25 -8.69
N ALA A 76 15.94 -2.21 -9.42
CA ALA A 76 17.39 -2.41 -9.46
C ALA A 76 18.13 -1.14 -9.93
N THR A 77 17.61 -0.46 -10.96
CA THR A 77 18.18 0.79 -11.46
C THR A 77 18.09 1.92 -10.43
N ALA A 78 16.94 2.07 -9.76
CA ALA A 78 16.71 3.14 -8.78
C ALA A 78 17.67 3.06 -7.59
N ILE A 79 18.02 1.85 -7.15
CA ILE A 79 18.91 1.60 -6.00
C ILE A 79 20.32 1.14 -6.41
N LYS A 80 20.62 1.16 -7.71
CA LYS A 80 21.94 0.81 -8.29
C LYS A 80 22.41 -0.61 -7.93
N LEU A 81 21.50 -1.57 -7.85
CA LEU A 81 21.82 -2.98 -7.68
C LEU A 81 21.95 -3.71 -9.03
N PRO A 82 22.73 -4.80 -9.09
CA PRO A 82 22.85 -5.62 -10.29
C PRO A 82 21.50 -6.21 -10.70
N PHE A 83 21.32 -6.40 -12.01
CA PHE A 83 20.21 -7.22 -12.53
C PHE A 83 20.39 -8.68 -12.06
N GLY A 84 19.29 -9.33 -11.70
CA GLY A 84 19.32 -10.70 -11.19
C GLY A 84 19.54 -10.82 -9.68
N THR A 85 19.51 -9.72 -8.93
CA THR A 85 19.59 -9.76 -7.45
C THR A 85 18.32 -10.39 -6.87
N PRO A 86 18.42 -11.46 -6.07
CA PRO A 86 17.28 -12.00 -5.36
C PRO A 86 16.72 -11.00 -4.35
N PHE A 87 15.41 -11.06 -4.12
CA PHE A 87 14.75 -10.11 -3.23
C PHE A 87 13.59 -10.71 -2.46
N PHE A 88 13.30 -10.11 -1.33
CA PHE A 88 12.02 -10.21 -0.63
C PHE A 88 11.29 -8.87 -0.74
N ALA A 89 9.98 -8.91 -0.98
CA ALA A 89 9.14 -7.72 -0.96
C ALA A 89 7.82 -8.02 -0.26
N THR A 90 7.40 -7.10 0.59
CA THR A 90 6.09 -7.16 1.23
C THR A 90 5.46 -5.77 1.28
N GLY A 91 4.14 -5.72 1.32
CA GLY A 91 3.46 -4.44 1.40
C GLY A 91 1.95 -4.53 1.34
N VAL A 92 1.34 -3.36 1.52
CA VAL A 92 -0.09 -3.13 1.33
C VAL A 92 -0.28 -2.08 0.26
N SER A 93 -1.21 -2.32 -0.64
CA SER A 93 -1.63 -1.36 -1.67
C SER A 93 -3.14 -1.30 -1.72
N LEU A 94 -3.70 -0.12 -1.85
CA LEU A 94 -5.13 0.05 -2.05
C LEU A 94 -5.45 1.10 -3.10
N VAL A 95 -6.61 0.93 -3.70
CA VAL A 95 -7.31 1.96 -4.47
C VAL A 95 -8.80 1.85 -4.17
N ILE A 96 -9.42 2.98 -3.83
CA ILE A 96 -10.85 3.05 -3.52
C ILE A 96 -11.47 4.13 -4.40
N HIS A 97 -12.38 3.72 -5.28
CA HIS A 97 -13.23 4.61 -6.09
C HIS A 97 -14.61 4.69 -5.43
N PRO A 98 -14.93 5.81 -4.77
CA PRO A 98 -16.25 6.00 -4.16
C PRO A 98 -17.33 6.15 -5.23
N ARG A 99 -18.56 5.75 -4.90
CA ARG A 99 -19.74 5.96 -5.74
C ARG A 99 -20.15 7.44 -5.82
N ASN A 100 -19.95 8.18 -4.73
CA ASN A 100 -20.26 9.60 -4.68
C ASN A 100 -19.08 10.40 -5.25
N PRO A 101 -19.25 11.19 -6.33
CA PRO A 101 -18.17 11.98 -6.94
C PRO A 101 -17.63 13.11 -6.05
N HIS A 102 -18.34 13.46 -4.98
CA HIS A 102 -17.85 14.42 -3.97
C HIS A 102 -16.86 13.79 -2.98
N VAL A 103 -16.78 12.46 -2.91
CA VAL A 103 -15.79 11.77 -2.10
C VAL A 103 -14.57 11.46 -2.96
N PRO A 104 -13.37 11.89 -2.57
CA PRO A 104 -12.16 11.67 -3.39
C PRO A 104 -11.81 10.18 -3.54
N THR A 105 -11.29 9.82 -4.71
CA THR A 105 -10.56 8.56 -4.87
C THR A 105 -9.28 8.60 -4.03
N ILE A 106 -8.96 7.50 -3.38
CA ILE A 106 -7.74 7.35 -2.62
C ILE A 106 -6.89 6.22 -3.18
N HIS A 107 -5.59 6.49 -3.32
CA HIS A 107 -4.56 5.50 -3.60
C HIS A 107 -3.56 5.49 -2.46
N MET A 108 -3.12 4.34 -2.05
CA MET A 108 -2.03 4.19 -1.08
C MET A 108 -1.22 2.95 -1.39
N ASN A 109 0.07 3.04 -1.22
CA ASN A 109 0.90 1.85 -1.08
C ASN A 109 1.98 2.09 -0.03
N ILE A 110 2.28 1.07 0.74
CA ILE A 110 3.40 0.98 1.68
C ILE A 110 4.12 -0.32 1.42
N ARG A 111 5.44 -0.28 1.31
CA ARG A 111 6.25 -1.41 0.88
C ARG A 111 7.53 -1.52 1.69
N TYR A 112 7.99 -2.73 1.83
CA TYR A 112 9.32 -3.07 2.28
C TYR A 112 9.98 -3.98 1.25
N PHE A 113 11.23 -3.68 0.93
CA PHE A 113 12.10 -4.51 0.11
C PHE A 113 13.35 -4.89 0.88
N GLU A 114 13.84 -6.09 0.65
CA GLU A 114 15.08 -6.61 1.22
C GLU A 114 15.81 -7.45 0.17
N THR A 115 17.12 -7.28 0.09
CA THR A 115 18.08 -8.15 -0.58
C THR A 115 19.09 -8.63 0.46
N ASP A 116 20.09 -9.39 0.10
CA ASP A 116 21.10 -9.87 1.05
C ASP A 116 21.81 -8.72 1.78
N ASP A 117 22.07 -7.61 1.08
CA ASP A 117 22.90 -6.52 1.58
C ASP A 117 22.13 -5.21 1.84
N HIS A 118 20.88 -5.08 1.36
CA HIS A 118 20.14 -3.84 1.39
C HIS A 118 18.68 -4.05 1.77
N TRP A 119 18.13 -3.08 2.49
CA TRP A 119 16.70 -3.01 2.73
C TRP A 119 16.22 -1.56 2.70
N TRP A 120 14.96 -1.36 2.33
CA TRP A 120 14.33 -0.04 2.33
C TRP A 120 12.82 -0.11 2.45
N PHE A 121 12.25 0.95 2.99
CA PHE A 121 10.82 1.22 2.94
C PHE A 121 10.51 2.21 1.81
N GLY A 122 9.32 2.10 1.25
CA GLY A 122 8.83 3.03 0.26
C GLY A 122 7.30 3.04 0.23
N GLY A 123 6.75 4.04 -0.41
CA GLY A 123 5.30 4.13 -0.54
C GLY A 123 4.84 5.53 -0.89
N GLY A 124 3.53 5.68 -0.92
CA GLY A 124 2.87 6.95 -1.15
C GLY A 124 1.38 6.84 -0.90
N ILE A 125 0.77 7.98 -0.69
CA ILE A 125 -0.68 8.13 -0.56
C ILE A 125 -1.11 9.42 -1.24
N ASP A 126 -2.24 9.38 -1.93
CA ASP A 126 -2.86 10.56 -2.53
C ASP A 126 -4.38 10.59 -2.35
N LEU A 127 -4.94 11.79 -2.56
CA LEU A 127 -6.35 12.00 -2.82
C LEU A 127 -6.52 12.55 -4.22
N THR A 128 -7.41 11.95 -5.01
CA THR A 128 -7.76 12.39 -6.37
C THR A 128 -9.24 12.76 -6.42
N PRO A 129 -9.61 14.02 -6.11
CA PRO A 129 -11.00 14.45 -6.12
C PRO A 129 -11.51 14.72 -7.54
N TYR A 130 -12.76 14.31 -7.85
CA TYR A 130 -13.49 14.78 -9.02
C TYR A 130 -14.07 16.17 -8.78
N VAL A 131 -14.60 16.40 -7.57
CA VAL A 131 -15.07 17.71 -7.13
C VAL A 131 -14.18 18.14 -5.96
N PRO A 132 -13.22 19.06 -6.18
CA PRO A 132 -12.29 19.45 -5.16
C PRO A 132 -12.95 20.24 -4.04
N VAL A 133 -12.76 19.79 -2.79
CA VAL A 133 -13.17 20.48 -1.58
C VAL A 133 -11.91 20.83 -0.79
N ARG A 134 -11.70 22.14 -0.58
CA ARG A 134 -10.48 22.66 0.02
C ARG A 134 -10.26 22.13 1.44
N GLU A 135 -11.32 22.05 2.22
CA GLU A 135 -11.29 21.63 3.63
C GLU A 135 -10.84 20.17 3.75
N GLU A 136 -11.26 19.30 2.84
CA GLU A 136 -10.84 17.90 2.79
C GLU A 136 -9.36 17.79 2.44
N ALA A 137 -8.90 18.52 1.42
CA ALA A 137 -7.49 18.55 1.07
C ALA A 137 -6.62 19.06 2.23
N VAL A 138 -7.06 20.11 2.91
CA VAL A 138 -6.34 20.65 4.09
C VAL A 138 -6.30 19.61 5.21
N SER A 139 -7.42 18.95 5.51
CA SER A 139 -7.50 17.90 6.54
C SER A 139 -6.55 16.74 6.23
N PHE A 140 -6.59 16.23 4.99
CA PHE A 140 -5.70 15.16 4.53
C PHE A 140 -4.22 15.52 4.68
N HIS A 141 -3.82 16.68 4.16
CA HIS A 141 -2.44 17.13 4.25
C HIS A 141 -2.00 17.43 5.69
N SER A 142 -2.90 17.90 6.54
CA SER A 142 -2.61 18.13 7.96
C SER A 142 -2.34 16.82 8.70
N ALA A 143 -3.14 15.77 8.42
CA ALA A 143 -2.92 14.45 8.99
C ALA A 143 -1.57 13.85 8.57
N LEU A 144 -1.21 13.96 7.28
CA LEU A 144 0.09 13.50 6.80
C LEU A 144 1.26 14.29 7.38
N LYS A 145 1.09 15.60 7.54
CA LYS A 145 2.11 16.45 8.18
C LYS A 145 2.33 16.04 9.63
N SER A 146 1.26 15.85 10.39
CA SER A 146 1.36 15.39 11.78
C SER A 146 2.07 14.02 11.87
N LEU A 147 1.73 13.09 10.99
CA LEU A 147 2.39 11.79 10.93
C LEU A 147 3.90 11.92 10.66
N CYS A 148 4.31 12.77 9.72
CA CYS A 148 5.73 13.03 9.45
C CYS A 148 6.44 13.62 10.67
N GLU A 149 5.83 14.61 11.32
CA GLU A 149 6.36 15.23 12.54
C GLU A 149 6.53 14.21 13.68
N ASP A 150 5.54 13.34 13.89
CA ASP A 150 5.58 12.27 14.90
C ASP A 150 6.70 11.24 14.62
N CYS A 151 7.06 11.06 13.35
CA CYS A 151 8.13 10.17 12.91
C CYS A 151 9.50 10.87 12.77
N GLY A 152 9.57 12.18 12.99
CA GLY A 152 10.80 12.97 12.80
C GLY A 152 11.17 13.19 11.33
N GLU A 153 10.20 13.12 10.43
CA GLU A 153 10.37 13.26 8.99
C GLU A 153 9.94 14.63 8.47
N ASP A 154 10.57 15.11 7.38
CA ASP A 154 10.21 16.37 6.75
C ASP A 154 9.06 16.19 5.75
N TYR A 155 7.86 16.57 6.17
CA TYR A 155 6.67 16.55 5.32
C TYR A 155 6.85 17.34 4.00
N ALA A 156 7.56 18.48 4.03
CA ALA A 156 7.75 19.30 2.83
C ALA A 156 8.65 18.61 1.79
N HIS A 157 9.58 17.77 2.25
CA HIS A 157 10.38 16.91 1.38
C HIS A 157 9.51 15.86 0.71
N HIS A 158 8.73 15.10 1.48
CA HIS A 158 7.89 14.03 0.96
C HIS A 158 6.74 14.51 0.07
N LYS A 159 6.23 15.72 0.30
CA LYS A 159 5.17 16.32 -0.55
C LYS A 159 5.64 16.72 -1.94
N LYS A 160 6.93 16.91 -2.16
CA LYS A 160 7.50 17.36 -3.46
C LYS A 160 7.88 16.20 -4.39
N THR A 161 7.89 14.99 -3.89
CA THR A 161 8.22 13.78 -4.63
C THR A 161 6.95 13.17 -5.19
#